data_33aa4f369e6d1409edfc88b0cbcffc5d
#
_entry.id   33aa4f369e6d1409edfc88b0cbcffc5d
#
_cell.length_a   1.000
_cell.length_b   1.000
_cell.length_c   1.000
_cell.angle_alpha   90.00
_cell.angle_beta   90.00
_cell.angle_gamma   90.00
#
_symmetry.space_group_name_H-M   'P 1'
#
loop_
_entity.id
_entity.type
_entity.pdbx_description
1 polymer ?
#
loop_
_entity_poly.entity_id
_entity_poly.type
_entity_poly.pdbx_seq_one_letter_code
_entity_poly.pdbx_strand_id
1 'polypeptide(L)'
;EDWADNLKTGSSEDYVDIQRDYLSKIFKKLEAEGCPSHSLKNHKREIAQKWLIDTFYSQWLQEHLWEQIKAKATRTNKMGVVFAVEPVGTMGLLPKKTNLYRDTIPLNSDILFKANLDKEGYLILLESAPSGAVFCVCPSPFAPEPRCQLGERTLPQHPPSPNPTFTAWEEGNEQLLAVISEELPPLEWLGKSKEEALELDGVHLKGLLDYLESISASQVFYTEYRVMAS
;
A
#
# COMPACT_ATOMS: atom_id res chain seq x y z
N GLU A 1 -28.47 -26.27 -1.47
CA GLU A 1 -28.92 -27.68 -1.26
C GLU A 1 -27.80 -28.49 -0.65
N ASP A 2 -27.88 -28.70 0.48
CA ASP A 2 -27.82 -29.70 1.57
C ASP A 2 -26.57 -30.57 1.59
N TRP A 3 -25.44 -29.88 1.89
CA TRP A 3 -24.27 -30.58 2.43
C TRP A 3 -24.54 -31.10 3.88
N ALA A 4 -25.49 -30.49 4.61
CA ALA A 4 -25.84 -30.86 5.95
C ALA A 4 -26.64 -32.18 6.04
N ASP A 5 -27.38 -32.56 5.01
CA ASP A 5 -28.16 -33.83 5.00
C ASP A 5 -27.30 -35.05 4.64
N ASN A 6 -26.19 -34.86 3.91
CA ASN A 6 -25.25 -35.96 3.69
C ASN A 6 -24.40 -36.35 4.91
N LEU A 7 -24.41 -35.52 5.95
CA LEU A 7 -23.69 -35.77 7.20
C LEU A 7 -24.46 -36.66 8.18
N LYS A 8 -25.71 -36.99 7.92
CA LYS A 8 -26.59 -37.76 8.89
C LYS A 8 -26.58 -39.27 8.69
N THR A 9 -25.89 -39.81 7.68
CA THR A 9 -25.98 -41.24 7.33
C THR A 9 -24.65 -42.00 7.45
N GLY A 10 -23.55 -41.36 7.86
CA GLY A 10 -22.24 -42.02 7.99
C GLY A 10 -22.01 -42.60 9.38
N SER A 11 -21.22 -43.69 9.45
CA SER A 11 -20.68 -44.21 10.69
C SER A 11 -19.73 -43.22 11.36
N SER A 12 -19.47 -43.34 12.67
CA SER A 12 -18.51 -42.46 13.37
C SER A 12 -17.07 -42.52 12.77
N GLU A 13 -16.71 -43.62 12.14
CA GLU A 13 -15.44 -43.81 11.44
C GLU A 13 -15.38 -42.99 10.13
N ASP A 14 -16.46 -42.95 9.35
CA ASP A 14 -16.58 -42.17 8.15
C ASP A 14 -16.41 -40.67 8.43
N TYR A 15 -16.90 -40.18 9.55
CA TYR A 15 -16.74 -38.79 9.98
C TYR A 15 -15.28 -38.42 10.27
N VAL A 16 -14.55 -39.30 10.93
CA VAL A 16 -13.11 -39.06 11.26
C VAL A 16 -12.28 -39.00 10.01
N ASP A 17 -12.54 -39.85 9.03
CA ASP A 17 -11.79 -39.91 7.78
C ASP A 17 -12.12 -38.70 6.87
N ILE A 18 -13.37 -38.29 6.80
CA ILE A 18 -13.80 -37.08 6.11
C ILE A 18 -13.14 -35.85 6.76
N GLN A 19 -13.16 -35.71 8.07
CA GLN A 19 -12.48 -34.60 8.76
C GLN A 19 -10.99 -34.58 8.48
N ARG A 20 -10.33 -35.75 8.49
CA ARG A 20 -8.89 -35.86 8.23
C ARG A 20 -8.54 -35.43 6.79
N ASP A 21 -9.34 -35.83 5.82
CA ASP A 21 -9.16 -35.44 4.41
C ASP A 21 -9.34 -33.93 4.20
N TYR A 22 -10.41 -33.35 4.77
CA TYR A 22 -10.61 -31.89 4.71
C TYR A 22 -9.50 -31.10 5.39
N LEU A 23 -9.08 -31.47 6.58
CA LEU A 23 -7.97 -30.85 7.29
C LEU A 23 -6.66 -30.95 6.49
N SER A 24 -6.40 -32.10 5.90
CA SER A 24 -5.23 -32.30 5.04
C SER A 24 -5.24 -31.33 3.83
N LYS A 25 -6.38 -31.17 3.17
CA LYS A 25 -6.55 -30.25 2.06
C LYS A 25 -6.38 -28.78 2.48
N ILE A 26 -6.95 -28.41 3.64
CA ILE A 26 -6.79 -27.07 4.20
C ILE A 26 -5.33 -26.81 4.50
N PHE A 27 -4.64 -27.67 5.23
CA PHE A 27 -3.22 -27.49 5.56
C PHE A 27 -2.33 -27.38 4.33
N LYS A 28 -2.58 -28.19 3.29
CA LYS A 28 -1.84 -28.06 2.02
C LYS A 28 -2.01 -26.70 1.37
N LYS A 29 -3.22 -26.12 1.40
CA LYS A 29 -3.46 -24.77 0.91
C LYS A 29 -2.72 -23.72 1.74
N LEU A 30 -2.82 -23.81 3.07
CA LEU A 30 -2.13 -22.88 3.97
C LEU A 30 -0.61 -22.95 3.82
N GLU A 31 -0.05 -24.15 3.63
CA GLU A 31 1.37 -24.35 3.36
C GLU A 31 1.80 -23.75 2.00
N ALA A 32 0.94 -23.84 0.99
CA ALA A 32 1.18 -23.20 -0.30
C ALA A 32 1.18 -21.66 -0.22
N GLU A 33 0.44 -21.09 0.72
CA GLU A 33 0.41 -19.66 1.02
C GLU A 33 1.50 -19.23 2.02
N GLY A 34 2.43 -20.13 2.38
CA GLY A 34 3.57 -19.81 3.25
C GLY A 34 3.38 -20.10 4.74
N CYS A 35 2.30 -20.76 5.14
CA CYS A 35 2.11 -21.15 6.54
C CYS A 35 3.20 -22.15 6.98
N PRO A 36 3.93 -21.89 8.09
CA PRO A 36 5.05 -22.75 8.53
C PRO A 36 4.59 -24.04 9.23
N SER A 37 3.39 -24.53 8.96
CA SER A 37 2.79 -25.67 9.68
C SER A 37 3.46 -27.03 9.41
N HIS A 38 4.24 -27.16 8.35
CA HIS A 38 4.89 -28.40 7.95
C HIS A 38 6.04 -28.86 8.87
N SER A 39 6.61 -27.94 9.65
CA SER A 39 7.80 -28.21 10.47
C SER A 39 7.50 -28.83 11.85
N LEU A 40 6.24 -28.85 12.31
CA LEU A 40 5.88 -29.22 13.68
C LEU A 40 4.72 -30.22 13.71
N LYS A 41 5.05 -31.49 14.08
CA LYS A 41 4.07 -32.60 14.07
C LYS A 41 2.89 -32.45 15.05
N ASN A 42 3.07 -31.77 16.18
CA ASN A 42 2.12 -31.82 17.31
C ASN A 42 1.24 -30.56 17.50
N HIS A 43 1.52 -29.42 16.80
CA HIS A 43 0.80 -28.16 17.00
C HIS A 43 0.38 -27.49 15.67
N LYS A 44 0.22 -28.27 14.60
CA LYS A 44 -0.10 -27.74 13.27
C LYS A 44 -1.33 -26.81 13.27
N ARG A 45 -2.37 -27.17 14.04
CA ARG A 45 -3.63 -26.42 14.08
C ARG A 45 -3.45 -25.05 14.75
N GLU A 46 -2.75 -25.00 15.87
CA GLU A 46 -2.49 -23.77 16.64
C GLU A 46 -1.60 -22.82 15.82
N ILE A 47 -0.57 -23.36 15.18
CA ILE A 47 0.34 -22.60 14.31
C ILE A 47 -0.41 -22.03 13.11
N ALA A 48 -1.21 -22.86 12.43
CA ALA A 48 -2.00 -22.42 11.29
C ALA A 48 -3.04 -21.36 11.70
N GLN A 49 -3.68 -21.52 12.85
CA GLN A 49 -4.64 -20.54 13.35
C GLN A 49 -3.95 -19.21 13.68
N LYS A 50 -2.81 -19.26 14.37
CA LYS A 50 -2.03 -18.06 14.69
C LYS A 50 -1.54 -17.36 13.42
N TRP A 51 -0.96 -18.11 12.49
CA TRP A 51 -0.48 -17.57 11.22
C TRP A 51 -1.62 -16.95 10.39
N LEU A 52 -2.79 -17.60 10.33
CA LEU A 52 -3.97 -17.07 9.65
C LEU A 52 -4.41 -15.72 10.21
N ILE A 53 -4.41 -15.57 11.52
CA ILE A 53 -4.87 -14.34 12.19
C ILE A 53 -3.80 -13.26 12.11
N ASP A 54 -2.56 -13.59 12.51
CA ASP A 54 -1.51 -12.60 12.73
C ASP A 54 -0.80 -12.19 11.44
N THR A 55 -0.81 -13.06 10.40
CA THR A 55 -0.07 -12.81 9.17
C THR A 55 -0.99 -12.72 7.96
N PHE A 56 -1.66 -13.82 7.61
CA PHE A 56 -2.42 -13.90 6.37
C PHE A 56 -3.62 -12.94 6.34
N TYR A 57 -4.43 -12.94 7.41
CA TYR A 57 -5.59 -12.07 7.47
C TYR A 57 -5.20 -10.59 7.52
N SER A 58 -4.14 -10.25 8.23
CA SER A 58 -3.65 -8.88 8.31
C SER A 58 -3.17 -8.36 6.95
N GLN A 59 -2.39 -9.16 6.21
CA GLN A 59 -1.94 -8.81 4.85
C GLN A 59 -3.12 -8.72 3.89
N TRP A 60 -3.99 -9.74 3.88
CA TRP A 60 -5.18 -9.73 3.02
C TRP A 60 -6.08 -8.52 3.29
N LEU A 61 -6.29 -8.18 4.58
CA LEU A 61 -7.10 -7.02 4.96
C LEU A 61 -6.49 -5.71 4.46
N GLN A 62 -5.17 -5.56 4.62
CA GLN A 62 -4.44 -4.38 4.15
C GLN A 62 -4.55 -4.22 2.63
N GLU A 63 -4.28 -5.27 1.86
CA GLU A 63 -4.42 -5.27 0.41
C GLU A 63 -5.87 -4.97 -0.02
N HIS A 64 -6.84 -5.59 0.64
CA HIS A 64 -8.27 -5.40 0.33
C HIS A 64 -8.71 -3.96 0.59
N LEU A 65 -8.31 -3.36 1.72
CA LEU A 65 -8.62 -1.98 2.05
C LEU A 65 -7.92 -1.00 1.10
N TRP A 66 -6.65 -1.28 0.74
CA TRP A 66 -5.94 -0.49 -0.26
C TRP A 66 -6.66 -0.45 -1.59
N GLU A 67 -7.09 -1.60 -2.12
CA GLU A 67 -7.85 -1.67 -3.36
C GLU A 67 -9.21 -0.95 -3.27
N GLN A 68 -9.89 -0.99 -2.12
CA GLN A 68 -11.14 -0.23 -1.92
C GLN A 68 -10.89 1.28 -1.93
N ILE A 69 -9.82 1.77 -1.31
CA ILE A 69 -9.44 3.19 -1.33
C ILE A 69 -9.05 3.58 -2.77
N LYS A 70 -8.25 2.76 -3.44
CA LYS A 70 -7.84 2.97 -4.83
C LYS A 70 -9.02 3.01 -5.80
N ALA A 71 -10.06 2.20 -5.57
CA ALA A 71 -11.29 2.22 -6.37
C ALA A 71 -12.06 3.56 -6.28
N LYS A 72 -11.84 4.36 -5.23
CA LYS A 72 -12.39 5.72 -5.11
C LYS A 72 -11.52 6.77 -5.78
N ALA A 73 -10.30 6.41 -6.19
CA ALA A 73 -9.33 7.33 -6.74
C ALA A 73 -9.48 7.48 -8.26
N THR A 74 -9.20 8.68 -8.74
CA THR A 74 -9.07 8.96 -10.18
C THR A 74 -7.60 8.81 -10.58
N ARG A 75 -7.33 7.98 -11.59
CA ARG A 75 -5.98 7.90 -12.17
C ARG A 75 -5.61 9.26 -12.74
N THR A 76 -4.41 9.75 -12.41
CA THR A 76 -3.99 11.09 -12.79
C THR A 76 -2.59 11.11 -13.37
N ASN A 77 -2.35 12.07 -14.25
CA ASN A 77 -1.03 12.48 -14.74
C ASN A 77 -0.53 13.77 -14.08
N LYS A 78 -1.21 14.24 -13.03
CA LYS A 78 -0.84 15.46 -12.28
C LYS A 78 0.08 15.18 -11.11
N MET A 79 0.37 13.92 -10.82
CA MET A 79 1.35 13.52 -9.81
C MET A 79 2.16 12.32 -10.30
N GLY A 80 3.33 12.13 -9.70
CA GLY A 80 4.20 11.01 -10.01
C GLY A 80 5.61 11.22 -9.49
N VAL A 81 6.50 10.35 -9.94
CA VAL A 81 7.90 10.33 -9.57
C VAL A 81 8.77 11.03 -10.63
N VAL A 82 9.81 11.72 -10.19
CA VAL A 82 10.86 12.29 -11.05
C VAL A 82 12.23 11.97 -10.46
N PHE A 83 13.28 11.99 -11.27
CA PHE A 83 14.64 11.92 -10.73
C PHE A 83 14.96 13.21 -9.96
N ALA A 84 15.68 13.09 -8.84
CA ALA A 84 16.16 14.23 -8.09
C ALA A 84 17.21 15.02 -8.90
N VAL A 85 18.07 14.29 -9.63
CA VAL A 85 19.00 14.85 -10.61
C VAL A 85 18.77 14.11 -11.92
N GLU A 86 18.45 14.85 -12.99
CA GLU A 86 18.27 14.23 -14.30
C GLU A 86 19.58 13.55 -14.74
N PRO A 87 19.53 12.27 -15.15
CA PRO A 87 20.70 11.59 -15.69
C PRO A 87 21.25 12.40 -16.87
N VAL A 88 22.55 12.71 -16.84
CA VAL A 88 23.22 13.41 -17.93
C VAL A 88 23.17 12.51 -19.16
N GLY A 89 22.26 12.81 -20.09
CA GLY A 89 22.14 12.07 -21.34
C GLY A 89 23.39 12.18 -22.16
N THR A 90 23.93 11.05 -22.61
CA THR A 90 24.89 11.02 -23.72
C THR A 90 24.26 11.77 -24.90
N MET A 91 25.01 12.70 -25.50
CA MET A 91 24.60 13.56 -26.61
C MET A 91 23.92 12.78 -27.75
N GLY A 92 22.64 12.62 -27.69
CA GLY A 92 21.78 12.04 -28.72
C GLY A 92 20.38 12.59 -28.52
N LEU A 93 19.76 13.04 -29.58
CA LEU A 93 18.43 13.62 -29.68
C LEU A 93 17.50 13.17 -28.53
N LEU A 94 17.36 14.04 -27.53
CA LEU A 94 16.40 13.79 -26.43
C LEU A 94 15.02 13.66 -27.06
N PRO A 95 14.33 12.52 -26.90
CA PRO A 95 12.94 12.43 -27.30
C PRO A 95 12.17 13.53 -26.56
N LYS A 96 11.32 14.25 -27.28
CA LYS A 96 10.47 15.30 -26.74
C LYS A 96 9.69 14.68 -25.58
N LYS A 97 10.07 14.95 -24.32
CA LYS A 97 9.41 14.41 -23.14
C LYS A 97 7.97 14.89 -23.14
N THR A 98 7.05 13.99 -23.42
CA THR A 98 5.60 14.24 -23.35
C THR A 98 5.07 14.11 -21.92
N ASN A 99 5.77 13.38 -21.06
CA ASN A 99 5.41 13.19 -19.67
C ASN A 99 6.45 13.83 -18.73
N LEU A 100 5.96 14.62 -17.78
CA LEU A 100 6.77 15.19 -16.69
C LEU A 100 7.28 14.09 -15.76
N TYR A 101 6.43 13.11 -15.50
CA TYR A 101 6.68 12.01 -14.56
C TYR A 101 7.26 10.78 -15.25
N ARG A 102 7.93 9.92 -14.46
CA ARG A 102 8.58 8.70 -14.93
C ARG A 102 7.66 7.51 -14.67
N ASP A 103 7.47 6.69 -15.69
CA ASP A 103 6.76 5.41 -15.57
C ASP A 103 7.69 4.29 -15.04
N THR A 104 9.03 4.50 -15.18
CA THR A 104 10.05 3.55 -14.72
C THR A 104 11.23 4.28 -14.10
N ILE A 105 11.75 3.71 -13.01
CA ILE A 105 12.89 4.22 -12.23
C ILE A 105 13.87 3.07 -12.00
N PRO A 106 15.19 3.25 -12.24
CA PRO A 106 16.18 2.27 -11.82
C PRO A 106 16.25 2.14 -10.30
N LEU A 107 16.48 0.93 -9.82
CA LEU A 107 16.72 0.65 -8.40
C LEU A 107 17.90 1.51 -7.88
N ASN A 108 17.82 1.96 -6.64
CA ASN A 108 18.78 2.85 -5.98
C ASN A 108 18.89 4.27 -6.58
N SER A 109 17.93 4.68 -7.40
CA SER A 109 17.87 6.07 -7.88
C SER A 109 17.36 7.02 -6.80
N ASP A 110 17.94 8.23 -6.75
CA ASP A 110 17.39 9.31 -5.95
C ASP A 110 16.22 9.96 -6.68
N ILE A 111 15.08 10.01 -6.01
CA ILE A 111 13.79 10.42 -6.57
C ILE A 111 13.11 11.51 -5.75
N LEU A 112 12.18 12.20 -6.40
CA LEU A 112 11.25 13.13 -5.78
C LEU A 112 9.82 12.75 -6.19
N PHE A 113 8.88 12.87 -5.28
CA PHE A 113 7.48 12.86 -5.62
C PHE A 113 7.01 14.28 -5.89
N LYS A 114 6.26 14.45 -6.96
CA LYS A 114 5.66 15.73 -7.32
C LYS A 114 4.17 15.57 -7.56
N ALA A 115 3.41 16.56 -7.11
CA ALA A 115 1.99 16.67 -7.35
C ALA A 115 1.65 18.10 -7.77
N ASN A 116 0.82 18.26 -8.80
CA ASN A 116 0.29 19.55 -9.21
C ASN A 116 -1.16 19.66 -8.77
N LEU A 117 -1.42 20.50 -7.77
CA LEU A 117 -2.69 20.63 -7.11
C LEU A 117 -3.52 21.73 -7.77
N ASP A 118 -4.79 21.43 -8.09
CA ASP A 118 -5.73 22.38 -8.69
C ASP A 118 -6.41 23.31 -7.66
N LYS A 119 -6.29 22.98 -6.39
CA LYS A 119 -6.82 23.78 -5.27
C LYS A 119 -5.93 23.69 -4.04
N GLU A 120 -6.03 24.65 -3.15
CA GLU A 120 -5.42 24.57 -1.83
C GLU A 120 -6.16 23.56 -0.94
N GLY A 121 -5.47 23.04 0.06
CA GLY A 121 -6.04 22.07 0.99
C GLY A 121 -4.98 21.32 1.78
N TYR A 122 -5.37 20.19 2.33
CA TYR A 122 -4.49 19.28 3.04
C TYR A 122 -4.23 18.05 2.19
N LEU A 123 -2.97 17.71 2.01
CA LEU A 123 -2.50 16.54 1.26
C LEU A 123 -2.17 15.41 2.24
N ILE A 124 -2.80 14.26 2.03
CA ILE A 124 -2.30 12.97 2.51
C ILE A 124 -1.74 12.26 1.29
N LEU A 125 -0.45 11.93 1.30
CA LEU A 125 0.18 11.12 0.27
C LEU A 125 0.60 9.79 0.88
N LEU A 126 0.13 8.72 0.28
CA LEU A 126 0.47 7.34 0.64
C LEU A 126 1.26 6.71 -0.49
N GLU A 127 2.17 5.82 -0.14
CA GLU A 127 2.93 4.97 -1.05
C GLU A 127 2.69 3.51 -0.67
N SER A 128 2.35 2.69 -1.65
CA SER A 128 2.32 1.24 -1.50
C SER A 128 3.50 0.64 -2.23
N ALA A 129 4.38 0.00 -1.47
CA ALA A 129 5.56 -0.69 -1.98
C ALA A 129 5.19 -2.03 -2.68
N PRO A 130 6.09 -2.60 -3.49
CA PRO A 130 5.89 -3.91 -4.13
C PRO A 130 5.63 -5.05 -3.15
N SER A 131 6.19 -4.98 -1.94
CA SER A 131 5.93 -5.91 -0.83
C SER A 131 4.52 -5.86 -0.29
N GLY A 132 3.73 -4.83 -0.65
CA GLY A 132 2.40 -4.57 -0.11
C GLY A 132 2.41 -3.68 1.15
N ALA A 133 3.59 -3.32 1.68
CA ALA A 133 3.68 -2.34 2.76
C ALA A 133 3.17 -0.97 2.28
N VAL A 134 2.41 -0.28 3.13
CA VAL A 134 1.85 1.05 2.83
C VAL A 134 2.43 2.06 3.79
N PHE A 135 3.00 3.14 3.28
CA PHE A 135 3.63 4.20 4.07
C PHE A 135 2.90 5.54 3.91
N CYS A 136 2.83 6.28 5.01
CA CYS A 136 2.42 7.68 4.96
C CYS A 136 3.63 8.57 4.60
N VAL A 137 3.64 9.08 3.38
CA VAL A 137 4.70 9.97 2.86
C VAL A 137 4.46 11.43 3.28
N CYS A 138 3.18 11.85 3.31
CA CYS A 138 2.77 13.16 3.77
C CYS A 138 1.43 13.05 4.51
N PRO A 139 1.36 13.53 5.78
CA PRO A 139 2.45 14.06 6.59
C PRO A 139 3.43 12.99 7.07
N SER A 140 4.72 13.32 7.13
CA SER A 140 5.81 12.47 7.64
C SER A 140 7.01 13.33 8.02
N PRO A 141 8.08 12.78 8.62
CA PRO A 141 9.33 13.52 8.82
C PRO A 141 9.94 14.08 7.54
N PHE A 142 9.65 13.44 6.39
CA PHE A 142 10.08 13.91 5.08
C PHE A 142 9.18 15.03 4.52
N ALA A 143 7.94 15.11 4.97
CA ALA A 143 6.94 16.08 4.52
C ALA A 143 5.99 16.45 5.66
N PRO A 144 6.47 17.18 6.71
CA PRO A 144 5.68 17.44 7.92
C PRO A 144 4.52 18.40 7.72
N GLU A 145 4.53 19.22 6.65
CA GLU A 145 3.52 20.23 6.37
C GLU A 145 2.49 19.73 5.36
N PRO A 146 1.36 19.16 5.82
CA PRO A 146 0.33 18.63 4.91
C PRO A 146 -0.46 19.73 4.21
N ARG A 147 -0.49 20.97 4.75
CA ARG A 147 -1.19 22.08 4.11
C ARG A 147 -0.48 22.49 2.83
N CYS A 148 -1.21 22.48 1.73
CA CYS A 148 -0.71 22.77 0.40
C CYS A 148 -1.44 23.95 -0.21
N GLN A 149 -0.70 24.75 -0.94
CA GLN A 149 -1.25 25.80 -1.82
C GLN A 149 -1.51 25.22 -3.21
N LEU A 150 -2.26 25.96 -4.02
CA LEU A 150 -2.42 25.70 -5.44
C LEU A 150 -1.05 25.61 -6.12
N GLY A 151 -0.87 24.66 -7.06
CA GLY A 151 0.32 24.50 -7.88
C GLY A 151 1.17 23.30 -7.52
N GLU A 152 2.45 23.34 -7.90
CA GLU A 152 3.36 22.21 -7.73
C GLU A 152 3.79 22.04 -6.27
N ARG A 153 3.69 20.79 -5.80
CA ARG A 153 4.22 20.33 -4.53
C ARG A 153 5.29 19.28 -4.78
N THR A 154 6.45 19.46 -4.17
CA THR A 154 7.58 18.53 -4.25
C THR A 154 7.84 17.92 -2.88
N LEU A 155 8.07 16.61 -2.83
CA LEU A 155 8.44 15.86 -1.64
C LEU A 155 9.75 15.09 -1.89
N PRO A 156 10.64 14.98 -0.91
CA PRO A 156 10.55 15.53 0.46
C PRO A 156 10.43 17.05 0.46
N GLN A 157 9.89 17.58 1.56
CA GLN A 157 9.89 19.03 1.81
C GLN A 157 11.26 19.44 2.35
N HIS A 158 12.12 19.99 1.53
CA HIS A 158 13.45 20.38 1.95
C HIS A 158 13.70 21.88 1.77
N PRO A 159 13.95 22.63 2.87
CA PRO A 159 13.63 22.32 4.25
C PRO A 159 12.11 22.18 4.48
N PRO A 160 11.57 21.61 5.57
CA PRO A 160 12.25 21.29 6.84
C PRO A 160 12.87 19.89 6.91
N SER A 161 12.57 18.95 5.99
CA SER A 161 13.20 17.62 6.01
C SER A 161 14.73 17.72 5.87
N PRO A 162 15.51 16.97 6.67
CA PRO A 162 16.95 16.88 6.48
C PRO A 162 17.35 16.16 5.19
N ASN A 163 16.47 15.29 4.68
CA ASN A 163 16.70 14.52 3.47
C ASN A 163 16.10 15.23 2.25
N PRO A 164 16.91 15.56 1.24
CA PRO A 164 16.42 16.25 0.05
C PRO A 164 15.74 15.31 -0.96
N THR A 165 15.92 13.98 -0.83
CA THR A 165 15.44 12.97 -1.78
C THR A 165 14.89 11.74 -1.06
N PHE A 166 14.10 10.95 -1.77
CA PHE A 166 13.84 9.55 -1.47
C PHE A 166 14.76 8.67 -2.31
N THR A 167 14.89 7.41 -1.96
CA THR A 167 15.63 6.40 -2.73
C THR A 167 14.67 5.31 -3.16
N ALA A 168 14.64 4.95 -4.43
CA ALA A 168 13.91 3.80 -4.94
C ALA A 168 14.63 2.52 -4.51
N TRP A 169 14.12 1.80 -3.50
CA TRP A 169 14.85 0.75 -2.78
C TRP A 169 14.31 -0.67 -3.02
N GLU A 170 13.11 -0.82 -3.57
CA GLU A 170 12.48 -2.13 -3.80
C GLU A 170 12.08 -2.28 -5.26
N GLU A 171 12.46 -3.41 -5.88
CA GLU A 171 12.10 -3.69 -7.26
C GLU A 171 10.62 -4.13 -7.37
N GLY A 172 9.89 -3.53 -8.30
CA GLY A 172 8.51 -3.86 -8.56
C GLY A 172 7.63 -2.66 -8.88
N ASN A 173 6.34 -2.82 -8.75
CA ASN A 173 5.37 -1.75 -8.99
C ASN A 173 5.11 -0.99 -7.68
N GLU A 174 5.38 0.29 -7.70
CA GLU A 174 5.09 1.26 -6.65
C GLU A 174 3.80 2.01 -6.98
N GLN A 175 3.00 2.29 -5.98
CA GLN A 175 1.72 2.97 -6.15
C GLN A 175 1.67 4.19 -5.24
N LEU A 176 1.26 5.32 -5.80
CA LEU A 176 1.04 6.56 -5.05
C LEU A 176 -0.44 6.90 -5.04
N LEU A 177 -0.97 7.21 -3.85
CA LEU A 177 -2.34 7.64 -3.64
C LEU A 177 -2.34 8.96 -2.87
N ALA A 178 -2.98 9.97 -3.44
CA ALA A 178 -3.11 11.29 -2.83
C ALA A 178 -4.56 11.57 -2.47
N VAL A 179 -4.81 11.97 -1.23
CA VAL A 179 -6.09 12.51 -0.77
C VAL A 179 -5.91 14.00 -0.53
N ILE A 180 -6.75 14.81 -1.17
CA ILE A 180 -6.78 16.26 -1.00
C ILE A 180 -8.12 16.64 -0.40
N SER A 181 -8.09 17.25 0.77
CA SER A 181 -9.27 17.68 1.53
C SER A 181 -9.17 19.16 1.92
N GLU A 182 -10.31 19.82 2.15
CA GLU A 182 -10.36 21.23 2.57
C GLU A 182 -9.89 21.39 4.01
N GLU A 183 -10.19 20.40 4.86
CA GLU A 183 -9.77 20.35 6.25
C GLU A 183 -8.86 19.14 6.48
N LEU A 184 -8.01 19.23 7.51
CA LEU A 184 -7.19 18.08 7.90
C LEU A 184 -8.09 16.95 8.37
N PRO A 185 -8.01 15.74 7.75
CA PRO A 185 -8.81 14.61 8.18
C PRO A 185 -8.60 14.29 9.67
N PRO A 186 -9.67 13.96 10.42
CA PRO A 186 -9.60 13.65 11.84
C PRO A 186 -9.09 12.22 12.09
N LEU A 187 -7.93 11.90 11.53
CA LEU A 187 -7.28 10.60 11.66
C LEU A 187 -6.15 10.72 12.68
N GLU A 188 -6.27 10.02 13.81
CA GLU A 188 -5.33 10.13 14.93
C GLU A 188 -3.88 9.83 14.54
N TRP A 189 -3.69 8.89 13.61
CA TRP A 189 -2.38 8.48 13.15
C TRP A 189 -1.63 9.57 12.35
N LEU A 190 -2.31 10.57 11.80
CA LEU A 190 -1.66 11.70 11.11
C LEU A 190 -0.76 12.52 12.04
N GLY A 191 -1.08 12.55 13.33
CA GLY A 191 -0.21 13.17 14.33
C GLY A 191 1.11 12.42 14.49
N LYS A 192 1.02 11.09 14.62
CA LYS A 192 2.20 10.21 14.78
C LYS A 192 3.07 10.19 13.53
N SER A 193 2.46 10.17 12.34
CA SER A 193 3.19 10.13 11.08
C SER A 193 4.12 11.32 10.86
N LYS A 194 3.90 12.46 11.52
CA LYS A 194 4.80 13.62 11.47
C LYS A 194 6.11 13.41 12.21
N GLU A 195 6.09 12.57 13.23
CA GLU A 195 7.23 12.34 14.13
C GLU A 195 8.11 11.18 13.65
N GLU A 196 7.49 10.17 13.02
CA GLU A 196 8.18 8.98 12.52
C GLU A 196 7.61 8.53 11.16
N ALA A 197 8.41 7.81 10.39
CA ALA A 197 7.94 7.17 9.16
C ALA A 197 6.94 6.07 9.55
N LEU A 198 5.67 6.28 9.24
CA LEU A 198 4.59 5.41 9.67
C LEU A 198 4.21 4.43 8.56
N GLU A 199 4.40 3.15 8.84
CA GLU A 199 3.78 2.08 8.06
C GLU A 199 2.33 1.91 8.52
N LEU A 200 1.41 1.94 7.55
CA LEU A 200 -0.03 1.85 7.80
C LEU A 200 -0.49 0.40 7.77
N ASP A 201 -1.19 0.00 8.80
CA ASP A 201 -1.87 -1.30 8.89
C ASP A 201 -3.35 -1.22 8.46
N GLY A 202 -4.04 -2.34 8.55
CA GLY A 202 -5.47 -2.42 8.21
C GLY A 202 -6.36 -1.48 9.03
N VAL A 203 -5.99 -1.16 10.29
CA VAL A 203 -6.77 -0.23 11.13
C VAL A 203 -6.65 1.20 10.61
N HIS A 204 -5.45 1.62 10.25
CA HIS A 204 -5.17 2.93 9.66
C HIS A 204 -5.90 3.10 8.32
N LEU A 205 -5.79 2.10 7.44
CA LEU A 205 -6.45 2.13 6.13
C LEU A 205 -7.98 2.09 6.25
N LYS A 206 -8.53 1.32 7.20
CA LYS A 206 -9.98 1.33 7.48
C LYS A 206 -10.46 2.71 7.91
N GLY A 207 -9.73 3.36 8.83
CA GLY A 207 -10.06 4.72 9.26
C GLY A 207 -10.05 5.73 8.10
N LEU A 208 -9.07 5.61 7.19
CA LEU A 208 -9.03 6.44 5.98
C LEU A 208 -10.21 6.16 5.05
N LEU A 209 -10.54 4.88 4.82
CA LEU A 209 -11.68 4.51 3.99
C LEU A 209 -13.00 5.05 4.54
N ASP A 210 -13.23 4.91 5.85
CA ASP A 210 -14.43 5.43 6.53
C ASP A 210 -14.52 6.95 6.42
N TYR A 211 -13.39 7.64 6.56
CA TYR A 211 -13.33 9.07 6.32
C TYR A 211 -13.74 9.43 4.88
N LEU A 212 -13.16 8.74 3.88
CA LEU A 212 -13.49 8.99 2.47
C LEU A 212 -14.94 8.66 2.13
N GLU A 213 -15.60 7.77 2.87
CA GLU A 213 -17.03 7.46 2.71
C GLU A 213 -17.93 8.52 3.37
N SER A 214 -17.43 9.19 4.40
CA SER A 214 -18.21 10.21 5.13
C SER A 214 -18.24 11.57 4.45
N ILE A 215 -17.31 11.84 3.52
CA ILE A 215 -17.16 13.16 2.89
C ILE A 215 -17.32 13.08 1.38
N SER A 216 -18.05 14.03 0.80
CA SER A 216 -18.22 14.16 -0.66
C SER A 216 -17.20 15.11 -1.31
N ALA A 217 -16.45 15.89 -0.52
CA ALA A 217 -15.61 16.99 -0.99
C ALA A 217 -14.11 16.65 -1.15
N SER A 218 -13.67 15.42 -0.81
CA SER A 218 -12.29 15.02 -1.03
C SER A 218 -12.03 14.62 -2.48
N GLN A 219 -10.83 14.97 -2.96
CA GLN A 219 -10.31 14.45 -4.22
C GLN A 219 -9.31 13.35 -3.90
N VAL A 220 -9.49 12.18 -4.51
CA VAL A 220 -8.58 11.07 -4.39
C VAL A 220 -7.95 10.81 -5.76
N PHE A 221 -6.63 10.83 -5.81
CA PHE A 221 -5.84 10.60 -7.02
C PHE A 221 -4.93 9.41 -6.84
N TYR A 222 -4.64 8.76 -7.95
CA TYR A 222 -3.81 7.56 -8.00
C TYR A 222 -2.88 7.61 -9.20
N THR A 223 -1.64 7.17 -8.99
CA THR A 223 -0.67 6.91 -10.05
C THR A 223 0.23 5.74 -9.66
N GLU A 224 0.98 5.21 -10.61
CA GLU A 224 1.90 4.10 -10.40
C GLU A 224 3.15 4.28 -11.25
N TYR A 225 4.27 3.74 -10.76
CA TYR A 225 5.52 3.65 -11.49
C TYR A 225 6.21 2.33 -11.15
N ARG A 226 7.19 1.95 -11.94
CA ARG A 226 7.91 0.69 -11.75
C ARG A 226 9.36 0.94 -11.43
N VAL A 227 9.84 0.34 -10.35
CA VAL A 227 11.28 0.24 -10.03
C VAL A 227 11.84 -1.02 -10.68
N MET A 228 12.96 -0.88 -11.41
CA MET A 228 13.57 -1.98 -12.13
C MET A 228 15.03 -2.12 -11.72
N ALA A 229 15.53 -3.37 -11.69
CA ALA A 229 16.94 -3.64 -11.58
C ALA A 229 17.71 -2.89 -12.68
N SER A 230 18.90 -2.35 -12.35
CA SER A 230 19.77 -1.60 -13.24
C SER A 230 20.52 -2.52 -14.19
#